data_6641a5533fdd5fdae715f709afc4c058
#
_entry.id   6641a5533fdd5fdae715f709afc4c058
#
_cell.length_a   1.000
_cell.length_b   1.000
_cell.length_c   1.000
_cell.angle_alpha   90.00
_cell.angle_beta   90.00
_cell.angle_gamma   90.00
#
_symmetry.space_group_name_H-M   'P 1'
#
loop_
_entity.id
_entity.type
_entity.pdbx_description
1 polymer ?
#
loop_
_entity_poly.entity_id
_entity_poly.type
_entity_poly.pdbx_seq_one_letter_code
_entity_poly.pdbx_strand_id
1 'polypeptide(L)'
;MCNRFSKNLRLGAGAPAIGIPFFWPSAAMPNTVMDEWANMVFLKPNGASFSAAEYPKLAKVWTGLVIPDMRGEFLRVWDDGRGVDSGRALLSAQIDTLQNITAALGDVTTGPNNIATGAFGASVLTDNLQQLPQTGNYKQTNYTFDASRVARTSTETRSRNIAFNFLVRAK
;
A
#
# COMPACT_ATOMS: atom_id res chain seq x y z
N MET A 1 -45.31 9.95 6.35
CA MET A 1 -45.20 11.11 7.26
C MET A 1 -43.82 11.24 7.97
N CYS A 2 -42.97 10.26 7.91
CA CYS A 2 -41.63 10.28 8.59
C CYS A 2 -40.55 11.13 7.89
N ASN A 3 -40.73 11.51 6.63
CA ASN A 3 -39.70 12.09 5.78
C ASN A 3 -39.48 13.62 5.90
N ARG A 4 -40.41 14.36 6.56
CA ARG A 4 -40.24 15.81 6.76
C ARG A 4 -39.45 16.17 8.02
N PHE A 5 -39.51 15.34 9.07
CA PHE A 5 -38.85 15.59 10.35
C PHE A 5 -37.30 15.43 10.23
N SER A 6 -36.84 14.43 9.52
CA SER A 6 -35.39 14.20 9.30
C SER A 6 -34.74 15.26 8.43
N LYS A 7 -35.45 15.83 7.45
CA LYS A 7 -34.97 16.95 6.62
C LYS A 7 -34.82 18.24 7.42
N ASN A 8 -35.68 18.50 8.39
CA ASN A 8 -35.65 19.69 9.22
C ASN A 8 -34.60 19.62 10.34
N LEU A 9 -34.23 18.43 10.81
CA LEU A 9 -33.20 18.25 11.82
C LEU A 9 -31.78 18.18 11.23
N ARG A 10 -31.63 18.26 9.91
CA ARG A 10 -30.33 18.08 9.20
C ARG A 10 -29.55 16.82 9.62
N LEU A 11 -30.25 15.84 10.17
CA LEU A 11 -29.75 14.49 10.37
C LEU A 11 -29.69 13.84 8.98
N GLY A 12 -28.70 14.21 8.19
CA GLY A 12 -28.48 13.62 6.88
C GLY A 12 -28.44 12.11 7.04
N ALA A 13 -29.37 11.39 6.40
CA ALA A 13 -29.62 9.96 6.51
C ALA A 13 -28.34 9.12 6.60
N GLY A 14 -27.73 9.07 7.79
CA GLY A 14 -26.49 8.34 8.06
C GLY A 14 -25.23 8.87 7.38
N ALA A 15 -25.20 10.13 6.88
CA ALA A 15 -24.02 10.70 6.25
C ALA A 15 -22.84 10.78 7.22
N PRO A 16 -21.60 10.56 6.76
CA PRO A 16 -20.41 10.72 7.58
C PRO A 16 -20.32 12.14 8.16
N ALA A 17 -19.75 12.29 9.35
CA ALA A 17 -19.48 13.61 9.89
C ALA A 17 -18.48 14.38 9.02
N ILE A 18 -18.54 15.72 9.04
CA ILE A 18 -17.60 16.56 8.29
C ILE A 18 -16.16 16.28 8.77
N GLY A 19 -15.26 16.05 7.82
CA GLY A 19 -13.85 15.80 8.06
C GLY A 19 -13.47 14.34 8.24
N ILE A 20 -14.44 13.42 8.38
CA ILE A 20 -14.14 11.98 8.46
C ILE A 20 -13.95 11.40 7.06
N PRO A 21 -12.81 10.75 6.77
CA PRO A 21 -12.62 9.99 5.53
C PRO A 21 -13.44 8.69 5.52
N PHE A 22 -13.95 8.30 4.35
CA PHE A 22 -14.69 7.06 4.19
C PHE A 22 -14.51 6.46 2.79
N PHE A 23 -14.70 5.14 2.69
CA PHE A 23 -14.65 4.41 1.42
C PHE A 23 -15.97 4.52 0.68
N TRP A 24 -15.88 4.72 -0.64
CA TRP A 24 -17.02 4.84 -1.53
C TRP A 24 -16.85 3.94 -2.77
N PRO A 25 -17.77 3.01 -3.08
CA PRO A 25 -17.57 1.99 -4.12
C PRO A 25 -17.83 2.46 -5.55
N SER A 26 -18.20 3.73 -5.77
CA SER A 26 -18.58 4.27 -7.07
C SER A 26 -17.62 5.37 -7.54
N ALA A 27 -17.47 5.52 -8.86
CA ALA A 27 -16.79 6.67 -9.47
C ALA A 27 -17.65 7.95 -9.39
N ALA A 28 -18.98 7.82 -9.40
CA ALA A 28 -19.90 8.93 -9.21
C ALA A 28 -19.87 9.43 -7.75
N MET A 29 -19.91 10.73 -7.55
CA MET A 29 -19.88 11.32 -6.22
C MET A 29 -21.20 11.05 -5.46
N PRO A 30 -21.17 10.87 -4.12
CA PRO A 30 -22.35 10.55 -3.35
C PRO A 30 -23.51 11.52 -3.55
N ASN A 31 -23.24 12.81 -3.60
CA ASN A 31 -24.23 13.87 -3.79
C ASN A 31 -24.89 13.89 -5.17
N THR A 32 -24.37 13.13 -6.13
CA THR A 32 -24.95 13.00 -7.47
C THR A 32 -25.83 11.76 -7.63
N VAL A 33 -25.75 10.81 -6.71
CA VAL A 33 -26.48 9.53 -6.77
C VAL A 33 -27.41 9.28 -5.58
N MET A 34 -27.27 10.06 -4.49
CA MET A 34 -28.09 9.95 -3.29
C MET A 34 -28.82 11.28 -3.04
N ASP A 35 -30.12 11.31 -3.24
CA ASP A 35 -30.95 12.51 -3.08
C ASP A 35 -30.83 13.14 -1.69
N GLU A 36 -30.69 12.29 -0.65
CA GLU A 36 -30.52 12.73 0.73
C GLU A 36 -29.22 13.49 0.95
N TRP A 37 -28.21 13.27 0.12
CA TRP A 37 -26.89 13.88 0.19
C TRP A 37 -26.64 14.95 -0.88
N ALA A 38 -27.66 15.28 -1.69
CA ALA A 38 -27.54 16.22 -2.82
C ALA A 38 -27.00 17.61 -2.42
N ASN A 39 -27.25 18.04 -1.18
CA ASN A 39 -26.77 19.32 -0.65
C ASN A 39 -25.41 19.24 0.11
N MET A 40 -24.77 18.07 0.08
CA MET A 40 -23.49 17.87 0.72
C MET A 40 -22.35 18.00 -0.29
N VAL A 41 -21.17 18.31 0.20
CA VAL A 41 -19.95 18.40 -0.62
C VAL A 41 -18.97 17.35 -0.14
N PHE A 42 -18.43 16.60 -1.08
CA PHE A 42 -17.41 15.58 -0.83
C PHE A 42 -16.15 15.93 -1.62
N LEU A 43 -14.99 15.87 -0.96
CA LEU A 43 -13.69 16.11 -1.57
C LEU A 43 -12.92 14.79 -1.67
N LYS A 44 -12.10 14.68 -2.73
CA LYS A 44 -11.16 13.58 -2.90
C LYS A 44 -9.83 13.92 -2.23
N PRO A 45 -9.22 13.01 -1.46
CA PRO A 45 -7.86 13.14 -0.95
C PRO A 45 -6.85 13.00 -2.09
N ASN A 46 -6.58 14.08 -2.78
CA ASN A 46 -5.71 14.14 -3.97
C ASN A 46 -4.61 15.20 -3.86
N GLY A 47 -4.33 15.68 -2.65
CA GLY A 47 -3.32 16.69 -2.40
C GLY A 47 -3.79 18.13 -2.65
N ALA A 48 -5.04 18.34 -3.07
CA ALA A 48 -5.54 19.68 -3.33
C ALA A 48 -5.82 20.46 -2.02
N SER A 49 -5.53 21.76 -2.04
CA SER A 49 -5.92 22.67 -0.97
C SER A 49 -7.41 23.02 -1.06
N PHE A 50 -7.98 23.41 0.07
CA PHE A 50 -9.36 23.90 0.15
C PHE A 50 -9.44 25.22 0.94
N SER A 51 -10.52 25.98 0.72
CA SER A 51 -10.72 27.27 1.39
C SER A 51 -11.34 27.10 2.78
N ALA A 52 -10.73 27.68 3.80
CA ALA A 52 -11.31 27.74 5.16
C ALA A 52 -12.61 28.55 5.21
N ALA A 53 -12.74 29.57 4.35
CA ALA A 53 -13.97 30.38 4.27
C ALA A 53 -15.13 29.58 3.67
N GLU A 54 -14.85 28.72 2.69
CA GLU A 54 -15.85 27.87 2.05
C GLU A 54 -16.22 26.66 2.92
N TYR A 55 -15.23 26.05 3.60
CA TYR A 55 -15.39 24.84 4.42
C TYR A 55 -14.89 25.06 5.88
N PRO A 56 -15.53 25.96 6.65
CA PRO A 56 -15.01 26.34 7.98
C PRO A 56 -15.03 25.22 9.02
N LYS A 57 -15.94 24.23 8.87
CA LYS A 57 -15.97 23.06 9.74
C LYS A 57 -14.89 22.05 9.38
N LEU A 58 -14.63 21.86 8.08
CA LEU A 58 -13.54 21.03 7.59
C LEU A 58 -12.18 21.58 8.04
N ALA A 59 -11.98 22.89 7.98
CA ALA A 59 -10.75 23.55 8.41
C ALA A 59 -10.40 23.35 9.89
N LYS A 60 -11.37 23.02 10.74
CA LYS A 60 -11.13 22.67 12.15
C LYS A 60 -10.52 21.29 12.32
N VAL A 61 -10.78 20.38 11.39
CA VAL A 61 -10.25 18.99 11.39
C VAL A 61 -8.95 18.92 10.60
N TRP A 62 -8.93 19.51 9.42
CA TRP A 62 -7.78 19.52 8.49
C TRP A 62 -7.11 20.92 8.51
N THR A 63 -6.42 21.20 9.61
CA THR A 63 -5.88 22.55 9.92
C THR A 63 -4.84 23.05 8.92
N GLY A 64 -4.17 22.16 8.20
CA GLY A 64 -3.26 22.50 7.11
C GLY A 64 -3.95 22.95 5.82
N LEU A 65 -5.29 22.95 5.77
CA LEU A 65 -6.10 23.30 4.60
C LEU A 65 -5.79 22.50 3.34
N VAL A 66 -5.18 21.33 3.51
CA VAL A 66 -4.86 20.35 2.47
C VAL A 66 -5.28 18.98 2.97
N ILE A 67 -5.97 18.23 2.14
CA ILE A 67 -6.17 16.80 2.36
C ILE A 67 -5.07 16.10 1.57
N PRO A 68 -4.11 15.39 2.22
CA PRO A 68 -3.00 14.74 1.53
C PRO A 68 -3.46 13.84 0.38
N ASP A 69 -2.61 13.64 -0.60
CA ASP A 69 -2.87 12.65 -1.65
C ASP A 69 -2.75 11.24 -1.05
N MET A 70 -3.89 10.54 -0.98
CA MET A 70 -3.98 9.19 -0.41
C MET A 70 -4.33 8.15 -1.49
N ARG A 71 -4.24 8.54 -2.76
CA ARG A 71 -4.52 7.62 -3.87
C ARG A 71 -3.43 6.57 -3.97
N GLY A 72 -3.82 5.29 -3.94
CA GLY A 72 -2.89 4.17 -3.96
C GLY A 72 -2.27 3.82 -2.60
N GLU A 73 -2.55 4.57 -1.55
CA GLU A 73 -1.96 4.37 -0.24
C GLU A 73 -2.78 3.42 0.65
N PHE A 74 -2.09 2.66 1.49
CA PHE A 74 -2.69 1.90 2.59
C PHE A 74 -2.76 2.77 3.84
N LEU A 75 -3.94 2.82 4.46
CA LEU A 75 -4.11 3.54 5.72
C LEU A 75 -3.55 2.73 6.87
N ARG A 76 -2.62 3.32 7.60
CA ARG A 76 -2.03 2.76 8.82
C ARG A 76 -2.50 3.55 10.03
N VAL A 77 -2.85 2.84 11.10
CA VAL A 77 -3.16 3.49 12.38
C VAL A 77 -1.90 4.14 12.92
N TRP A 78 -1.99 5.39 13.32
CA TRP A 78 -0.88 6.13 13.89
C TRP A 78 -0.38 5.49 15.19
N ASP A 79 0.92 5.46 15.39
CA ASP A 79 1.59 4.81 16.52
C ASP A 79 1.28 5.49 17.86
N ASP A 80 1.06 6.80 17.84
CA ASP A 80 0.68 7.62 19.02
C ASP A 80 1.51 7.33 20.28
N GLY A 81 2.83 7.15 20.09
CA GLY A 81 3.77 6.91 21.17
C GLY A 81 3.88 5.46 21.65
N ARG A 82 3.24 4.50 21.00
CA ARG A 82 3.36 3.07 21.36
C ARG A 82 4.79 2.51 21.15
N GLY A 83 5.58 3.10 20.25
CA GLY A 83 6.96 2.70 19.98
C GLY A 83 7.14 1.62 18.91
N VAL A 84 6.10 1.23 18.20
CA VAL A 84 6.15 0.28 17.06
C VAL A 84 6.60 0.97 15.77
N ASP A 85 6.26 2.26 15.61
CA ASP A 85 6.61 3.11 14.46
C ASP A 85 7.10 4.47 14.99
N SER A 86 8.17 4.44 15.77
CA SER A 86 8.70 5.60 16.50
C SER A 86 9.06 6.75 15.58
N GLY A 87 8.72 7.96 16.00
CA GLY A 87 8.99 9.19 15.23
C GLY A 87 8.03 9.43 14.07
N ARG A 88 7.02 8.60 13.91
CA ARG A 88 6.02 8.73 12.86
C ARG A 88 5.10 9.91 13.10
N ALA A 89 5.10 10.87 12.21
CA ALA A 89 4.15 11.99 12.26
C ALA A 89 2.79 11.60 11.69
N LEU A 90 1.71 12.14 12.27
CA LEU A 90 0.36 11.98 11.73
C LEU A 90 0.29 12.50 10.29
N LEU A 91 -0.39 11.77 9.40
CA LEU A 91 -0.54 12.06 7.96
C LEU A 91 0.76 12.03 7.14
N SER A 92 1.89 11.57 7.69
CA SER A 92 3.11 11.39 6.89
C SER A 92 3.04 10.13 6.04
N ALA A 93 3.61 10.17 4.83
CA ALA A 93 3.73 9.04 3.93
C ALA A 93 4.94 8.17 4.28
N GLN A 94 4.88 6.89 3.93
CA GLN A 94 5.96 5.91 4.05
C GLN A 94 5.90 4.99 2.84
N ILE A 95 7.03 4.80 2.18
CA ILE A 95 7.12 3.87 1.05
C ILE A 95 7.04 2.41 1.54
N ASP A 96 6.72 1.51 0.64
CA ASP A 96 6.76 0.08 0.90
C ASP A 96 8.17 -0.38 1.23
N THR A 97 8.30 -1.32 2.14
CA THR A 97 9.56 -1.95 2.50
C THR A 97 9.36 -3.43 2.75
N LEU A 98 10.34 -4.24 2.31
CA LEU A 98 10.45 -5.63 2.67
C LEU A 98 11.55 -5.78 3.73
N GLN A 99 11.30 -6.58 4.76
CA GLN A 99 12.36 -6.98 5.68
C GLN A 99 13.48 -7.67 4.90
N ASN A 100 14.75 -7.28 5.14
CA ASN A 100 15.88 -7.76 4.38
C ASN A 100 16.02 -9.29 4.46
N ILE A 101 16.20 -9.92 3.32
CA ILE A 101 16.46 -11.37 3.20
C ILE A 101 17.94 -11.50 2.84
N THR A 102 18.72 -12.07 3.74
CA THR A 102 20.14 -12.35 3.52
C THR A 102 20.38 -13.85 3.42
N ALA A 103 21.25 -14.24 2.52
CA ALA A 103 21.74 -15.61 2.39
C ALA A 103 23.21 -15.58 1.96
N ALA A 104 23.98 -16.58 2.41
CA ALA A 104 25.35 -16.80 1.97
C ALA A 104 25.51 -18.23 1.42
N LEU A 105 26.20 -18.34 0.30
CA LEU A 105 26.69 -19.61 -0.23
C LEU A 105 28.22 -19.54 -0.14
N GLY A 106 28.83 -20.33 0.75
CA GLY A 106 30.27 -20.41 0.90
C GLY A 106 30.79 -21.73 0.31
N ASP A 107 32.00 -21.72 -0.22
CA ASP A 107 32.85 -22.88 -0.65
C ASP A 107 32.09 -24.03 -1.33
N VAL A 108 31.24 -23.69 -2.32
CA VAL A 108 30.40 -24.68 -3.01
C VAL A 108 31.27 -25.39 -4.09
N THR A 109 31.79 -26.59 -3.76
CA THR A 109 32.31 -27.51 -4.76
C THR A 109 31.18 -28.29 -5.36
N THR A 110 30.89 -28.10 -6.65
CA THR A 110 29.85 -28.81 -7.35
C THR A 110 30.37 -30.06 -8.04
N GLY A 111 29.77 -31.20 -7.71
CA GLY A 111 29.95 -32.46 -8.44
C GLY A 111 29.24 -32.44 -9.81
N PRO A 112 29.13 -33.61 -10.45
CA PRO A 112 28.52 -33.73 -11.79
C PRO A 112 27.05 -33.33 -11.85
N ASN A 113 26.37 -33.29 -10.71
CA ASN A 113 24.94 -32.99 -10.62
C ASN A 113 24.75 -31.63 -9.94
N ASN A 114 24.50 -30.59 -10.71
CA ASN A 114 24.14 -29.25 -10.19
C ASN A 114 22.65 -29.23 -9.85
N ILE A 115 22.31 -29.36 -8.57
CA ILE A 115 20.94 -29.29 -8.11
C ILE A 115 20.69 -27.92 -7.50
N ALA A 116 19.74 -27.18 -8.08
CA ALA A 116 19.19 -25.99 -7.48
C ALA A 116 17.67 -26.12 -7.47
N THR A 117 17.05 -25.80 -6.34
CA THR A 117 15.60 -25.89 -6.16
C THR A 117 15.04 -24.64 -5.54
N GLY A 118 13.74 -24.43 -5.69
CA GLY A 118 13.04 -23.29 -5.11
C GLY A 118 13.47 -21.98 -5.77
N ALA A 119 13.82 -20.98 -4.96
CA ALA A 119 14.24 -19.67 -5.43
C ALA A 119 15.65 -19.66 -6.06
N PHE A 120 16.42 -20.73 -5.87
CA PHE A 120 17.75 -20.83 -6.50
C PHE A 120 17.65 -21.45 -7.90
N GLY A 121 18.44 -20.89 -8.83
CA GLY A 121 18.74 -21.46 -10.14
C GLY A 121 20.22 -21.71 -10.25
N ALA A 122 20.63 -22.75 -10.98
CA ALA A 122 22.01 -23.06 -11.26
C ALA A 122 22.28 -22.98 -12.77
N SER A 123 23.42 -22.37 -13.13
CA SER A 123 23.93 -22.39 -14.50
C SER A 123 25.41 -22.79 -14.48
N VAL A 124 25.78 -23.71 -15.36
CA VAL A 124 27.16 -24.15 -15.53
C VAL A 124 27.91 -23.07 -16.30
N LEU A 125 29.03 -22.57 -15.74
CA LEU A 125 29.93 -21.64 -16.41
C LEU A 125 31.02 -22.37 -17.22
N THR A 126 31.54 -23.46 -16.66
CA THR A 126 32.61 -24.22 -17.29
C THR A 126 32.45 -25.69 -16.95
N ASP A 127 32.45 -26.55 -17.94
CA ASP A 127 32.54 -27.99 -17.78
C ASP A 127 34.00 -28.43 -17.65
N ASN A 128 34.29 -29.40 -16.78
CA ASN A 128 35.60 -30.04 -16.61
C ASN A 128 36.72 -29.10 -16.14
N LEU A 129 36.67 -28.70 -14.87
CA LEU A 129 37.84 -28.07 -14.21
C LEU A 129 38.95 -29.11 -14.00
N GLN A 130 40.01 -29.05 -14.79
CA GLN A 130 41.09 -30.03 -14.83
C GLN A 130 42.15 -29.93 -13.71
N GLN A 131 41.97 -29.19 -12.65
CA GLN A 131 43.01 -28.91 -11.65
C GLN A 131 42.82 -29.56 -10.27
N LEU A 132 41.98 -30.57 -10.12
CA LEU A 132 41.95 -31.35 -8.89
C LEU A 132 42.44 -32.77 -9.15
N PRO A 133 43.31 -33.35 -8.30
CA PRO A 133 43.94 -34.65 -8.55
C PRO A 133 43.04 -35.87 -8.33
N GLN A 134 41.77 -35.74 -8.58
CA GLN A 134 40.81 -36.85 -8.47
C GLN A 134 39.94 -36.94 -9.73
N THR A 135 39.63 -38.18 -10.10
CA THR A 135 38.78 -38.59 -11.21
C THR A 135 37.33 -38.18 -11.01
N GLY A 136 37.02 -36.89 -11.05
CA GLY A 136 35.67 -36.39 -10.93
C GLY A 136 35.47 -35.21 -11.90
N ASN A 137 34.30 -35.18 -12.56
CA ASN A 137 33.92 -34.05 -13.39
C ASN A 137 33.38 -32.93 -12.48
N TYR A 138 34.25 -32.01 -12.09
CA TYR A 138 33.88 -30.82 -11.34
C TYR A 138 33.42 -29.74 -12.31
N LYS A 139 32.43 -28.96 -11.89
CA LYS A 139 31.85 -27.87 -12.67
C LYS A 139 31.90 -26.58 -11.89
N GLN A 140 32.22 -25.50 -12.56
CA GLN A 140 31.99 -24.15 -12.02
C GLN A 140 30.53 -23.78 -12.25
N THR A 141 29.81 -23.46 -11.19
CA THR A 141 28.38 -23.21 -11.25
C THR A 141 28.04 -21.87 -10.64
N ASN A 142 27.25 -21.09 -11.37
CA ASN A 142 26.62 -19.90 -10.84
C ASN A 142 25.30 -20.27 -10.19
N TYR A 143 25.12 -19.83 -8.96
CA TYR A 143 23.84 -19.89 -8.27
C TYR A 143 23.21 -18.50 -8.23
N THR A 144 22.00 -18.38 -8.74
CA THR A 144 21.21 -17.14 -8.73
C THR A 144 20.01 -17.30 -7.82
N PHE A 145 19.78 -16.33 -6.97
CA PHE A 145 18.55 -16.23 -6.19
C PHE A 145 17.54 -15.38 -6.97
N ASP A 146 16.33 -15.88 -7.12
CA ASP A 146 15.23 -15.19 -7.77
C ASP A 146 13.92 -15.60 -7.09
N ALA A 147 13.35 -14.70 -6.29
CA ALA A 147 12.13 -14.93 -5.54
C ALA A 147 10.92 -15.21 -6.43
N SER A 148 10.94 -14.75 -7.70
CA SER A 148 9.82 -14.95 -8.64
C SER A 148 9.56 -16.45 -8.96
N ARG A 149 10.52 -17.32 -8.72
CA ARG A 149 10.39 -18.77 -8.93
C ARG A 149 9.46 -19.45 -7.93
N VAL A 150 9.28 -18.87 -6.74
CA VAL A 150 8.52 -19.47 -5.62
C VAL A 150 7.47 -18.53 -5.04
N ALA A 151 7.47 -17.25 -5.38
CA ALA A 151 6.56 -16.24 -4.88
C ALA A 151 6.00 -15.38 -6.02
N ARG A 152 4.85 -14.78 -5.80
CA ARG A 152 4.37 -13.72 -6.69
C ARG A 152 5.15 -12.45 -6.41
N THR A 153 5.82 -11.92 -7.43
CA THR A 153 6.62 -10.71 -7.35
C THR A 153 6.00 -9.58 -8.17
N SER A 154 6.31 -8.35 -7.79
CA SER A 154 5.93 -7.12 -8.47
C SER A 154 7.04 -6.09 -8.27
N THR A 155 6.90 -4.91 -8.85
CA THR A 155 7.78 -3.76 -8.63
C THR A 155 7.63 -3.14 -7.24
N GLU A 156 6.59 -3.53 -6.50
CA GLU A 156 6.34 -3.09 -5.13
C GLU A 156 5.87 -4.27 -4.25
N THR A 157 6.08 -4.18 -2.95
CA THR A 157 5.52 -5.11 -1.96
C THR A 157 4.12 -4.66 -1.57
N ARG A 158 3.10 -5.49 -1.87
CA ARG A 158 1.70 -5.17 -1.53
C ARG A 158 0.91 -6.40 -1.12
N SER A 159 0.00 -6.20 -0.17
CA SER A 159 -1.03 -7.20 0.17
C SER A 159 -2.11 -7.27 -0.92
N ARG A 160 -2.91 -8.34 -0.94
CA ARG A 160 -4.13 -8.38 -1.76
C ARG A 160 -5.07 -7.26 -1.33
N ASN A 161 -5.59 -6.50 -2.29
CA ASN A 161 -6.43 -5.35 -2.03
C ASN A 161 -7.54 -5.19 -3.06
N ILE A 162 -8.51 -4.34 -2.73
CA ILE A 162 -9.59 -3.90 -3.61
C ILE A 162 -9.61 -2.38 -3.56
N ALA A 163 -9.63 -1.73 -4.72
CA ALA A 163 -9.67 -0.29 -4.81
C ALA A 163 -11.08 0.26 -4.56
N PHE A 164 -11.17 1.24 -3.67
CA PHE A 164 -12.36 2.06 -3.44
C PHE A 164 -12.02 3.53 -3.69
N ASN A 165 -13.01 4.32 -4.08
CA ASN A 165 -12.89 5.75 -4.00
C ASN A 165 -12.85 6.16 -2.52
N PHE A 166 -11.98 7.10 -2.17
CA PHE A 166 -11.83 7.61 -0.81
C PHE A 166 -12.26 9.06 -0.77
N LEU A 167 -13.16 9.40 0.11
CA LEU A 167 -13.83 10.68 0.14
C LEU A 167 -13.84 11.27 1.55
N VAL A 168 -13.87 12.59 1.63
CA VAL A 168 -14.06 13.35 2.87
C VAL A 168 -15.27 14.25 2.70
N ARG A 169 -16.23 14.20 3.62
CA ARG A 169 -17.34 15.16 3.64
C ARG A 169 -16.83 16.53 4.07
N ALA A 170 -17.05 17.53 3.22
CA ALA A 170 -16.62 18.91 3.45
C ALA A 170 -17.74 19.85 3.95
N LYS A 171 -18.98 19.55 3.53
CA LYS A 171 -20.15 20.36 3.86
C LYS A 171 -21.42 19.51 3.98
#